data_aa0bd52914655040962e9b80f3e1bcaf
#
_entry.id   aa0bd52914655040962e9b80f3e1bcaf
#
_cell.length_a   1.000
_cell.length_b   1.000
_cell.length_c   1.000
_cell.angle_alpha   90.00
_cell.angle_beta   90.00
_cell.angle_gamma   90.00
#
_symmetry.space_group_name_H-M   'P 1'
#
loop_
_entity.id
_entity.type
_entity.pdbx_description
1 polymer ?
#
loop_
_entity_poly.entity_id
_entity_poly.type
_entity_poly.pdbx_seq_one_letter_code
_entity_poly.pdbx_strand_id
1 'polypeptide(L)'
;EIDEFYEKYEKADFSELLLEMINDTSNQLVANAKSVMYENTLLFRCEEAEIVARINQKWFKAFVSSEAMYMMVLEAIKAYSNYVNKIDDNERGKSIHKYTALKYIHGRGLQQFLEIITLMKNGFTDSAYSRWRSLYELNIIASFISKYGEEVAEAYISSHNTNDRYEWARACGEFNPRKKFISFDDIRKKTDFPSDLWKHQYQLANEIVHPSSQGTFNRLGT
;
A
#
# COMPACT_ATOMS: atom_id res chain seq x y z
N GLU A 1 -59.79 -22.49 21.23
CA GLU A 1 -58.50 -21.79 21.05
C GLU A 1 -57.78 -21.54 22.37
N ILE A 2 -58.46 -20.94 23.39
CA ILE A 2 -57.84 -20.64 24.70
C ILE A 2 -57.60 -21.94 25.49
N ASP A 3 -58.55 -22.83 25.50
CA ASP A 3 -58.47 -24.12 26.20
C ASP A 3 -57.47 -25.08 25.52
N GLU A 4 -57.37 -25.07 24.17
CA GLU A 4 -56.36 -25.78 23.41
C GLU A 4 -54.96 -25.25 23.67
N PHE A 5 -54.87 -23.92 23.89
CA PHE A 5 -53.60 -23.30 24.27
C PHE A 5 -53.17 -23.80 25.67
N TYR A 6 -54.06 -23.78 26.64
CA TYR A 6 -53.75 -24.27 27.99
C TYR A 6 -53.44 -25.77 28.04
N GLU A 7 -54.19 -26.64 27.34
CA GLU A 7 -53.86 -28.08 27.27
C GLU A 7 -52.52 -28.38 26.63
N LYS A 8 -52.11 -27.56 25.65
CA LYS A 8 -50.84 -27.72 24.97
C LYS A 8 -49.68 -27.30 25.88
N TYR A 9 -49.86 -26.35 26.76
CA TYR A 9 -48.78 -25.77 27.58
C TYR A 9 -48.77 -26.26 29.03
N GLU A 10 -49.84 -26.92 29.52
CA GLU A 10 -49.86 -27.51 30.86
C GLU A 10 -48.98 -28.79 31.00
N LYS A 11 -48.64 -29.39 29.88
CA LYS A 11 -47.81 -30.62 29.81
C LYS A 11 -46.44 -30.41 29.16
N ALA A 12 -46.16 -29.26 28.61
CA ALA A 12 -44.89 -28.97 28.00
C ALA A 12 -43.84 -28.53 29.05
N ASP A 13 -42.66 -29.06 28.95
CA ASP A 13 -41.52 -28.53 29.75
C ASP A 13 -41.29 -27.08 29.33
N PHE A 14 -41.54 -26.17 30.27
CA PHE A 14 -41.43 -24.73 30.04
C PHE A 14 -40.05 -24.35 29.48
N SER A 15 -39.01 -25.10 29.83
CA SER A 15 -37.66 -24.91 29.33
C SER A 15 -37.53 -25.23 27.85
N GLU A 16 -38.19 -26.30 27.36
CA GLU A 16 -38.16 -26.70 25.96
C GLU A 16 -38.93 -25.70 25.08
N LEU A 17 -40.10 -25.23 25.57
CA LEU A 17 -40.92 -24.19 24.94
C LEU A 17 -40.18 -22.87 24.81
N LEU A 18 -39.48 -22.49 25.86
CA LEU A 18 -38.65 -21.26 25.88
C LEU A 18 -37.52 -21.33 24.88
N LEU A 19 -36.84 -22.50 24.79
CA LEU A 19 -35.78 -22.74 23.80
C LEU A 19 -36.31 -22.67 22.36
N GLU A 20 -37.48 -23.26 22.09
CA GLU A 20 -38.12 -23.21 20.77
C GLU A 20 -38.49 -21.75 20.40
N MET A 21 -39.10 -20.99 21.30
CA MET A 21 -39.39 -19.57 21.09
C MET A 21 -38.11 -18.72 20.85
N ILE A 22 -37.07 -18.96 21.61
CA ILE A 22 -35.77 -18.27 21.43
C ILE A 22 -35.20 -18.58 20.06
N ASN A 23 -35.21 -19.85 19.64
CA ASN A 23 -34.70 -20.28 18.34
C ASN A 23 -35.50 -19.68 17.18
N ASP A 24 -36.83 -19.68 17.26
CA ASP A 24 -37.67 -19.12 16.21
C ASP A 24 -37.51 -17.60 16.12
N THR A 25 -37.49 -16.91 17.25
CA THR A 25 -37.25 -15.46 17.28
C THR A 25 -35.89 -15.11 16.76
N SER A 26 -34.86 -15.89 17.13
CA SER A 26 -33.49 -15.72 16.65
C SER A 26 -33.39 -15.93 15.13
N ASN A 27 -34.04 -16.98 14.60
CA ASN A 27 -34.08 -17.26 13.16
C ASN A 27 -34.80 -16.15 12.38
N GLN A 28 -35.92 -15.63 12.90
CA GLN A 28 -36.62 -14.51 12.28
C GLN A 28 -35.81 -13.23 12.30
N LEU A 29 -35.12 -12.91 13.43
CA LEU A 29 -34.22 -11.77 13.53
C LEU A 29 -33.07 -11.87 12.53
N VAL A 30 -32.44 -13.04 12.41
CA VAL A 30 -31.36 -13.28 11.43
C VAL A 30 -31.86 -13.15 9.99
N ALA A 31 -33.03 -13.67 9.67
CA ALA A 31 -33.61 -13.56 8.32
C ALA A 31 -33.91 -12.08 7.97
N ASN A 32 -34.55 -11.36 8.89
CA ASN A 32 -34.84 -9.94 8.72
C ASN A 32 -33.53 -9.11 8.62
N ALA A 33 -32.55 -9.36 9.49
CA ALA A 33 -31.25 -8.68 9.44
C ALA A 33 -30.57 -8.91 8.09
N LYS A 34 -30.56 -10.13 7.56
CA LYS A 34 -29.97 -10.44 6.24
C LYS A 34 -30.66 -9.69 5.11
N SER A 35 -32.00 -9.60 5.12
CA SER A 35 -32.74 -8.87 4.09
C SER A 35 -32.42 -7.38 4.12
N VAL A 36 -32.49 -6.74 5.31
CA VAL A 36 -32.17 -5.32 5.49
C VAL A 36 -30.71 -5.01 5.17
N MET A 37 -29.78 -5.89 5.55
CA MET A 37 -28.36 -5.71 5.23
C MET A 37 -28.10 -5.78 3.71
N TYR A 38 -28.81 -6.64 2.98
CA TYR A 38 -28.67 -6.73 1.53
C TYR A 38 -29.12 -5.42 0.85
N GLU A 39 -30.30 -4.93 1.19
CA GLU A 39 -30.83 -3.66 0.67
C GLU A 39 -29.92 -2.47 1.01
N ASN A 40 -29.49 -2.36 2.27
CA ASN A 40 -28.59 -1.31 2.71
C ASN A 40 -27.23 -1.39 1.98
N THR A 41 -26.74 -2.61 1.71
CA THR A 41 -25.50 -2.80 0.94
C THR A 41 -25.65 -2.29 -0.49
N LEU A 42 -26.79 -2.53 -1.13
CA LEU A 42 -27.05 -2.00 -2.49
C LEU A 42 -27.08 -0.47 -2.50
N LEU A 43 -27.79 0.14 -1.53
CA LEU A 43 -27.82 1.61 -1.38
C LEU A 43 -26.41 2.17 -1.15
N PHE A 44 -25.66 1.59 -0.22
CA PHE A 44 -24.28 1.98 0.06
C PHE A 44 -23.39 1.94 -1.19
N ARG A 45 -23.51 0.89 -2.01
CA ARG A 45 -22.75 0.79 -3.28
C ARG A 45 -23.12 1.90 -4.28
N CYS A 46 -24.37 2.33 -4.31
CA CYS A 46 -24.76 3.46 -5.14
C CYS A 46 -24.13 4.77 -4.64
N GLU A 47 -24.19 5.02 -3.33
CA GLU A 47 -23.57 6.19 -2.72
C GLU A 47 -22.04 6.21 -2.92
N GLU A 48 -21.38 5.06 -2.74
CA GLU A 48 -19.95 4.90 -3.00
C GLU A 48 -19.61 5.26 -4.46
N ALA A 49 -20.37 4.76 -5.42
CA ALA A 49 -20.18 5.05 -6.83
C ALA A 49 -20.31 6.55 -7.15
N GLU A 50 -21.26 7.24 -6.52
CA GLU A 50 -21.44 8.69 -6.65
C GLU A 50 -20.25 9.48 -6.05
N ILE A 51 -19.73 9.05 -4.89
CA ILE A 51 -18.56 9.66 -4.26
C ILE A 51 -17.35 9.53 -5.18
N VAL A 52 -17.09 8.32 -5.68
CA VAL A 52 -16.00 8.04 -6.62
C VAL A 52 -16.15 8.88 -7.90
N ALA A 53 -17.34 8.98 -8.46
CA ALA A 53 -17.59 9.80 -9.63
C ALA A 53 -17.28 11.29 -9.38
N ARG A 54 -17.71 11.84 -8.24
CA ARG A 54 -17.41 13.23 -7.84
C ARG A 54 -15.92 13.48 -7.67
N ILE A 55 -15.19 12.56 -7.02
CA ILE A 55 -13.72 12.64 -6.87
C ILE A 55 -13.06 12.67 -8.25
N ASN A 56 -13.41 11.73 -9.14
CA ASN A 56 -12.84 11.63 -10.46
C ASN A 56 -13.15 12.86 -11.34
N GLN A 57 -14.34 13.43 -11.22
CA GLN A 57 -14.70 14.67 -11.93
C GLN A 57 -13.90 15.86 -11.40
N LYS A 58 -13.82 16.03 -10.08
CA LYS A 58 -13.12 17.14 -9.43
C LYS A 58 -11.63 17.15 -9.77
N TRP A 59 -10.99 15.98 -9.75
CA TRP A 59 -9.56 15.81 -9.94
C TRP A 59 -9.18 15.24 -11.32
N PHE A 60 -10.08 15.32 -12.29
CA PHE A 60 -9.94 14.71 -13.62
C PHE A 60 -8.58 15.01 -14.27
N LYS A 61 -8.18 16.29 -14.33
CA LYS A 61 -6.90 16.68 -14.96
C LYS A 61 -5.70 16.08 -14.25
N ALA A 62 -5.73 16.03 -12.92
CA ALA A 62 -4.64 15.47 -12.12
C ALA A 62 -4.53 13.94 -12.37
N PHE A 63 -5.64 13.23 -12.41
CA PHE A 63 -5.63 11.79 -12.68
C PHE A 63 -5.17 11.48 -14.09
N VAL A 64 -5.67 12.18 -15.11
CA VAL A 64 -5.21 11.99 -16.50
C VAL A 64 -3.72 12.27 -16.63
N SER A 65 -3.20 13.33 -15.98
CA SER A 65 -1.77 13.64 -15.99
C SER A 65 -0.95 12.55 -15.28
N SER A 66 -1.45 12.01 -14.17
CA SER A 66 -0.78 10.91 -13.45
C SER A 66 -0.78 9.61 -14.27
N GLU A 67 -1.88 9.30 -14.94
CA GLU A 67 -1.98 8.14 -15.85
C GLU A 67 -1.06 8.29 -17.06
N ALA A 68 -0.99 9.50 -17.64
CA ALA A 68 -0.04 9.78 -18.71
C ALA A 68 1.41 9.62 -18.24
N MET A 69 1.75 10.11 -17.03
CA MET A 69 3.06 9.91 -16.44
C MET A 69 3.34 8.42 -16.20
N TYR A 70 2.37 7.64 -15.72
CA TYR A 70 2.51 6.19 -15.60
C TYR A 70 2.87 5.52 -16.94
N MET A 71 2.19 5.90 -18.02
CA MET A 71 2.49 5.38 -19.36
C MET A 71 3.90 5.74 -19.82
N MET A 72 4.34 6.99 -19.57
CA MET A 72 5.71 7.42 -19.88
C MET A 72 6.76 6.62 -19.12
N VAL A 73 6.55 6.39 -17.82
CA VAL A 73 7.46 5.62 -16.96
C VAL A 73 7.46 4.13 -17.36
N LEU A 74 6.32 3.60 -17.82
CA LEU A 74 6.24 2.24 -18.39
C LEU A 74 7.03 2.12 -19.70
N GLU A 75 7.03 3.14 -20.54
CA GLU A 75 7.87 3.16 -21.77
C GLU A 75 9.36 3.30 -21.45
N ALA A 76 9.70 4.05 -20.39
CA ALA A 76 11.10 4.20 -19.96
C ALA A 76 11.78 2.87 -19.62
N ILE A 77 11.04 1.89 -19.06
CA ILE A 77 11.62 0.56 -18.78
C ILE A 77 11.94 -0.20 -20.07
N LYS A 78 11.15 -0.03 -21.12
CA LYS A 78 11.42 -0.63 -22.43
C LYS A 78 12.69 -0.02 -23.05
N ALA A 79 12.77 1.32 -23.00
CA ALA A 79 13.96 2.05 -23.47
C ALA A 79 15.23 1.65 -22.70
N TYR A 80 15.14 1.55 -21.37
CA TYR A 80 16.20 1.07 -20.52
C TYR A 80 16.63 -0.35 -20.87
N SER A 81 15.69 -1.28 -21.00
CA SER A 81 16.00 -2.66 -21.39
C SER A 81 16.68 -2.74 -22.76
N ASN A 82 16.20 -1.95 -23.72
CA ASN A 82 16.82 -1.88 -25.04
C ASN A 82 18.22 -1.27 -25.01
N TYR A 83 18.46 -0.29 -24.13
CA TYR A 83 19.80 0.28 -23.93
C TYR A 83 20.75 -0.78 -23.33
N VAL A 84 20.37 -1.46 -22.27
CA VAL A 84 21.20 -2.49 -21.61
C VAL A 84 21.52 -3.64 -22.58
N ASN A 85 20.58 -4.05 -23.42
CA ASN A 85 20.79 -5.11 -24.40
C ASN A 85 21.74 -4.72 -25.55
N LYS A 86 21.99 -3.42 -25.75
CA LYS A 86 22.96 -2.93 -26.75
C LYS A 86 24.38 -2.77 -26.20
N ILE A 87 24.56 -2.86 -24.88
CA ILE A 87 25.88 -2.79 -24.25
C ILE A 87 26.64 -4.10 -24.58
N ASP A 88 27.93 -3.98 -24.88
CA ASP A 88 28.78 -5.13 -25.04
C ASP A 88 28.72 -6.08 -23.85
N ASP A 89 28.78 -7.39 -24.09
CA ASP A 89 28.61 -8.41 -23.04
C ASP A 89 29.63 -8.31 -21.92
N ASN A 90 30.89 -7.94 -22.22
CA ASN A 90 31.91 -7.73 -21.20
C ASN A 90 31.62 -6.52 -20.32
N GLU A 91 31.21 -5.41 -20.93
CA GLU A 91 30.85 -4.19 -20.18
C GLU A 91 29.55 -4.38 -19.40
N ARG A 92 28.56 -5.07 -19.98
CA ARG A 92 27.32 -5.43 -19.31
C ARG A 92 27.57 -6.33 -18.11
N GLY A 93 28.49 -7.32 -18.24
CA GLY A 93 28.88 -8.21 -17.14
C GLY A 93 29.45 -7.48 -15.95
N LYS A 94 30.20 -6.39 -16.15
CA LYS A 94 30.79 -5.57 -15.07
C LYS A 94 29.74 -4.81 -14.23
N SER A 95 28.46 -4.70 -14.69
CA SER A 95 27.41 -3.93 -14.06
C SER A 95 26.08 -4.68 -14.04
N ILE A 96 26.11 -6.00 -14.12
CA ILE A 96 24.89 -6.82 -14.27
C ILE A 96 23.96 -6.72 -13.07
N HIS A 97 24.51 -6.69 -11.83
CA HIS A 97 23.69 -6.54 -10.62
C HIS A 97 23.09 -5.16 -10.54
N LYS A 98 23.83 -4.11 -10.91
CA LYS A 98 23.30 -2.74 -10.97
C LYS A 98 22.12 -2.64 -11.94
N TYR A 99 22.26 -3.17 -13.15
CA TYR A 99 21.17 -3.16 -14.13
C TYR A 99 19.98 -3.97 -13.67
N THR A 100 20.22 -5.12 -13.07
CA THR A 100 19.18 -5.99 -12.52
C THR A 100 18.45 -5.32 -11.36
N ALA A 101 19.14 -4.81 -10.35
CA ALA A 101 18.56 -4.14 -9.20
C ALA A 101 17.69 -2.95 -9.64
N LEU A 102 18.21 -2.07 -10.49
CA LEU A 102 17.47 -0.89 -10.96
C LEU A 102 16.22 -1.27 -11.76
N LYS A 103 16.29 -2.32 -12.59
CA LYS A 103 15.13 -2.85 -13.33
C LYS A 103 14.02 -3.34 -12.38
N TYR A 104 14.37 -4.12 -11.36
CA TYR A 104 13.38 -4.63 -10.40
C TYR A 104 12.80 -3.52 -9.51
N ILE A 105 13.64 -2.59 -9.05
CA ILE A 105 13.19 -1.41 -8.29
C ILE A 105 12.22 -0.58 -9.12
N HIS A 106 12.53 -0.36 -10.41
CA HIS A 106 11.65 0.36 -11.32
C HIS A 106 10.30 -0.35 -11.50
N GLY A 107 10.30 -1.66 -11.73
CA GLY A 107 9.07 -2.46 -11.83
C GLY A 107 8.22 -2.38 -10.56
N ARG A 108 8.84 -2.45 -9.39
CA ARG A 108 8.16 -2.27 -8.10
C ARG A 108 7.63 -0.84 -7.93
N GLY A 109 8.41 0.16 -8.37
CA GLY A 109 7.99 1.56 -8.36
C GLY A 109 6.76 1.80 -9.24
N LEU A 110 6.73 1.23 -10.45
CA LEU A 110 5.56 1.29 -11.35
C LEU A 110 4.32 0.70 -10.70
N GLN A 111 4.43 -0.46 -10.07
CA GLN A 111 3.32 -1.09 -9.37
C GLN A 111 2.78 -0.17 -8.26
N GLN A 112 3.66 0.38 -7.43
CA GLN A 112 3.25 1.29 -6.34
C GLN A 112 2.63 2.58 -6.88
N PHE A 113 3.15 3.12 -7.98
CA PHE A 113 2.59 4.32 -8.59
C PHE A 113 1.16 4.08 -9.11
N LEU A 114 0.91 2.94 -9.74
CA LEU A 114 -0.45 2.56 -10.15
C LEU A 114 -1.38 2.36 -8.96
N GLU A 115 -0.88 1.74 -7.87
CA GLU A 115 -1.62 1.60 -6.61
C GLU A 115 -2.02 2.98 -6.04
N ILE A 116 -1.10 3.96 -6.05
CA ILE A 116 -1.38 5.34 -5.60
C ILE A 116 -2.50 5.96 -6.41
N ILE A 117 -2.42 5.93 -7.74
CA ILE A 117 -3.45 6.48 -8.62
C ILE A 117 -4.81 5.82 -8.33
N THR A 118 -4.83 4.49 -8.24
CA THR A 118 -6.06 3.72 -7.96
C THR A 118 -6.67 4.08 -6.62
N LEU A 119 -5.87 4.15 -5.56
CA LEU A 119 -6.32 4.52 -4.22
C LEU A 119 -6.88 5.94 -4.19
N MET A 120 -6.19 6.89 -4.82
CA MET A 120 -6.65 8.29 -4.90
C MET A 120 -7.97 8.42 -5.65
N LYS A 121 -8.16 7.71 -6.77
CA LYS A 121 -9.40 7.71 -7.56
C LYS A 121 -10.60 7.17 -6.76
N ASN A 122 -10.35 6.29 -5.81
CA ASN A 122 -11.36 5.70 -4.93
C ASN A 122 -11.46 6.38 -3.55
N GLY A 123 -10.77 7.50 -3.32
CA GLY A 123 -10.86 8.28 -2.08
C GLY A 123 -9.99 7.77 -0.91
N PHE A 124 -9.18 6.74 -1.12
CA PHE A 124 -8.33 6.15 -0.07
C PHE A 124 -6.98 6.90 0.06
N THR A 125 -7.06 8.17 0.45
CA THR A 125 -5.90 9.08 0.48
C THR A 125 -4.80 8.62 1.43
N ASP A 126 -5.12 8.12 2.61
CA ASP A 126 -4.15 7.68 3.61
C ASP A 126 -3.38 6.45 3.14
N SER A 127 -4.09 5.50 2.53
CA SER A 127 -3.45 4.35 1.90
C SER A 127 -2.57 4.76 0.71
N ALA A 128 -2.99 5.77 -0.07
CA ALA A 128 -2.18 6.34 -1.14
C ALA A 128 -0.88 6.98 -0.61
N TYR A 129 -0.94 7.72 0.51
CA TYR A 129 0.24 8.27 1.17
C TYR A 129 1.20 7.19 1.67
N SER A 130 0.68 6.11 2.22
CA SER A 130 1.48 4.96 2.64
C SER A 130 2.25 4.35 1.45
N ARG A 131 1.60 4.22 0.29
CA ARG A 131 2.24 3.75 -0.95
C ARG A 131 3.23 4.76 -1.51
N TRP A 132 2.90 6.05 -1.45
CA TRP A 132 3.80 7.13 -1.86
C TRP A 132 5.09 7.12 -1.03
N ARG A 133 5.00 6.92 0.29
CA ARG A 133 6.18 6.77 1.15
C ARG A 133 7.08 5.63 0.67
N SER A 134 6.50 4.46 0.39
CA SER A 134 7.26 3.31 -0.10
C SER A 134 7.90 3.60 -1.47
N LEU A 135 7.20 4.30 -2.36
CA LEU A 135 7.75 4.73 -3.65
C LEU A 135 8.92 5.71 -3.48
N TYR A 136 8.79 6.66 -2.56
CA TYR A 136 9.88 7.57 -2.21
C TYR A 136 11.11 6.83 -1.67
N GLU A 137 10.91 5.85 -0.77
CA GLU A 137 12.01 5.01 -0.26
C GLU A 137 12.70 4.23 -1.38
N LEU A 138 11.94 3.68 -2.33
CA LEU A 138 12.51 3.00 -3.52
C LEU A 138 13.34 3.94 -4.39
N ASN A 139 12.92 5.19 -4.58
CA ASN A 139 13.69 6.18 -5.33
C ASN A 139 15.04 6.49 -4.66
N ILE A 140 15.06 6.64 -3.34
CA ILE A 140 16.29 6.84 -2.57
C ILE A 140 17.23 5.63 -2.73
N ILE A 141 16.71 4.42 -2.63
CA ILE A 141 17.47 3.18 -2.80
C ILE A 141 18.04 3.11 -4.22
N ALA A 142 17.22 3.39 -5.25
CA ALA A 142 17.67 3.40 -6.64
C ALA A 142 18.79 4.43 -6.89
N SER A 143 18.63 5.64 -6.33
CA SER A 143 19.65 6.69 -6.41
C SER A 143 20.97 6.27 -5.74
N PHE A 144 20.88 5.64 -4.57
CA PHE A 144 22.05 5.13 -3.85
C PHE A 144 22.77 4.04 -4.67
N ILE A 145 22.06 3.05 -5.18
CA ILE A 145 22.63 1.99 -6.04
C ILE A 145 23.21 2.59 -7.33
N SER A 146 22.52 3.56 -7.93
CA SER A 146 23.02 4.22 -9.13
C SER A 146 24.35 4.92 -8.90
N LYS A 147 24.51 5.56 -7.74
CA LYS A 147 25.72 6.31 -7.34
C LYS A 147 26.89 5.39 -7.00
N TYR A 148 26.67 4.36 -6.21
CA TYR A 148 27.74 3.52 -5.67
C TYR A 148 28.03 2.27 -6.51
N GLY A 149 27.14 1.90 -7.42
CA GLY A 149 27.46 0.94 -8.48
C GLY A 149 27.26 -0.53 -8.13
N GLU A 150 28.10 -1.37 -8.72
CA GLU A 150 27.90 -2.81 -8.84
C GLU A 150 27.94 -3.54 -7.49
N GLU A 151 28.94 -3.29 -6.67
CA GLU A 151 29.13 -3.97 -5.37
C GLU A 151 27.93 -3.74 -4.43
N VAL A 152 27.41 -2.50 -4.42
CA VAL A 152 26.22 -2.16 -3.63
C VAL A 152 24.97 -2.83 -4.19
N ALA A 153 24.86 -2.92 -5.51
CA ALA A 153 23.75 -3.60 -6.17
C ALA A 153 23.75 -5.10 -5.91
N GLU A 154 24.92 -5.74 -5.96
CA GLU A 154 25.10 -7.16 -5.62
C GLU A 154 24.70 -7.43 -4.15
N ALA A 155 25.21 -6.61 -3.23
CA ALA A 155 24.85 -6.70 -1.82
C ALA A 155 23.35 -6.51 -1.58
N TYR A 156 22.71 -5.55 -2.28
CA TYR A 156 21.27 -5.31 -2.22
C TYR A 156 20.47 -6.54 -2.68
N ILE A 157 20.82 -7.12 -3.82
CA ILE A 157 20.15 -8.32 -4.34
C ILE A 157 20.33 -9.50 -3.37
N SER A 158 21.53 -9.69 -2.83
CA SER A 158 21.86 -10.79 -1.91
C SER A 158 21.20 -10.66 -0.54
N SER A 159 20.79 -9.44 -0.15
CA SER A 159 20.22 -9.16 1.17
C SER A 159 18.73 -9.59 1.34
N HIS A 160 18.07 -10.11 0.29
CA HIS A 160 16.64 -10.43 0.30
C HIS A 160 16.23 -11.46 1.39
N ASN A 161 17.16 -12.25 1.90
CA ASN A 161 16.95 -13.25 2.95
C ASN A 161 17.46 -12.83 4.33
N THR A 162 17.90 -11.57 4.50
CA THR A 162 18.44 -11.10 5.77
C THR A 162 17.42 -10.26 6.55
N ASN A 163 17.50 -10.29 7.88
CA ASN A 163 16.66 -9.45 8.75
C ASN A 163 17.16 -8.00 8.83
N ASP A 164 18.36 -7.72 8.34
CA ASP A 164 18.97 -6.40 8.41
C ASP A 164 18.63 -5.58 7.17
N ARG A 165 17.59 -4.79 7.30
CA ARG A 165 16.94 -4.07 6.19
C ARG A 165 17.88 -3.22 5.32
N TYR A 166 18.97 -2.66 5.88
CA TYR A 166 19.84 -1.72 5.17
C TYR A 166 21.34 -2.04 5.28
N GLU A 167 21.74 -3.16 5.85
CA GLU A 167 23.17 -3.52 6.01
C GLU A 167 23.92 -3.68 4.67
N TRP A 168 23.20 -4.03 3.61
CA TRP A 168 23.74 -4.07 2.24
C TRP A 168 24.39 -2.75 1.80
N ALA A 169 23.92 -1.61 2.33
CA ALA A 169 24.47 -0.30 1.99
C ALA A 169 25.92 -0.11 2.45
N ARG A 170 26.42 -0.92 3.40
CA ARG A 170 27.83 -0.89 3.81
C ARG A 170 28.80 -1.19 2.68
N ALA A 171 28.37 -1.92 1.65
CA ALA A 171 29.19 -2.21 0.47
C ALA A 171 29.69 -0.94 -0.25
N CYS A 172 29.09 0.24 -0.01
CA CYS A 172 29.62 1.50 -0.53
C CYS A 172 30.95 1.95 0.12
N GLY A 173 31.37 1.33 1.22
CA GLY A 173 32.63 1.66 1.94
C GLY A 173 32.61 2.96 2.74
N GLU A 174 31.53 3.76 2.68
CA GLU A 174 31.49 5.10 3.28
C GLU A 174 30.86 5.17 4.67
N PHE A 175 30.35 4.07 5.20
CA PHE A 175 29.78 4.06 6.53
C PHE A 175 30.81 3.71 7.59
N ASN A 176 30.73 4.38 8.75
CA ASN A 176 31.59 4.08 9.88
C ASN A 176 31.41 2.60 10.29
N PRO A 177 32.49 1.78 10.30
CA PRO A 177 32.44 0.37 10.70
C PRO A 177 31.89 0.14 12.12
N ARG A 178 32.04 1.13 13.02
CA ARG A 178 31.57 1.05 14.40
C ARG A 178 30.09 1.36 14.55
N LYS A 179 29.44 1.84 13.48
CA LYS A 179 27.99 2.15 13.50
C LYS A 179 27.20 0.84 13.57
N LYS A 180 26.40 0.65 14.60
CA LYS A 180 25.69 -0.60 14.87
C LYS A 180 24.64 -0.93 13.80
N PHE A 181 23.92 0.08 13.29
CA PHE A 181 22.85 -0.08 12.32
C PHE A 181 22.92 1.00 11.24
N ILE A 182 22.59 0.65 10.02
CA ILE A 182 22.34 1.61 8.93
C ILE A 182 20.83 1.91 8.90
N SER A 183 20.47 3.19 9.00
CA SER A 183 19.09 3.65 8.88
C SER A 183 18.79 4.12 7.45
N PHE A 184 17.50 4.23 7.12
CA PHE A 184 17.09 4.84 5.85
C PHE A 184 17.62 6.29 5.70
N ASP A 185 17.63 7.06 6.79
CA ASP A 185 18.14 8.44 6.79
C ASP A 185 19.66 8.51 6.46
N ASP A 186 20.42 7.50 6.87
CA ASP A 186 21.83 7.41 6.51
C ASP A 186 22.04 7.21 5.02
N ILE A 187 21.24 6.34 4.39
CA ILE A 187 21.25 6.12 2.95
C ILE A 187 20.84 7.40 2.23
N ARG A 188 19.72 8.00 2.65
CA ARG A 188 19.17 9.25 2.08
C ARG A 188 20.21 10.37 2.03
N LYS A 189 20.96 10.57 3.11
CA LYS A 189 22.01 11.61 3.21
C LYS A 189 23.19 11.40 2.28
N LYS A 190 23.36 10.19 1.76
CA LYS A 190 24.46 9.84 0.86
C LYS A 190 24.06 9.79 -0.61
N THR A 191 22.79 10.01 -0.92
CA THR A 191 22.28 10.11 -2.30
C THR A 191 22.33 11.53 -2.81
N ASP A 192 22.36 11.69 -4.13
CA ASP A 192 22.25 12.99 -4.81
C ASP A 192 20.75 13.34 -5.10
N PHE A 193 19.85 12.53 -4.61
CA PHE A 193 18.41 12.77 -4.76
C PHE A 193 17.99 14.02 -3.95
N PRO A 194 17.21 14.95 -4.52
CA PRO A 194 16.79 16.18 -3.87
C PRO A 194 15.74 15.93 -2.78
N SER A 195 16.14 15.18 -1.77
CA SER A 195 15.26 14.69 -0.71
C SER A 195 14.65 15.79 0.15
N ASP A 196 15.26 16.97 0.21
CA ASP A 196 14.76 18.10 1.01
C ASP A 196 13.44 18.64 0.48
N LEU A 197 13.21 18.58 -0.85
CA LEU A 197 11.95 18.96 -1.47
C LEU A 197 10.75 18.13 -0.97
N TRP A 198 11.01 16.91 -0.53
CA TRP A 198 9.99 15.94 -0.14
C TRP A 198 9.95 15.65 1.36
N LYS A 199 10.79 16.34 2.13
CA LYS A 199 10.93 16.08 3.57
C LYS A 199 9.60 16.22 4.32
N HIS A 200 8.86 17.27 4.06
CA HIS A 200 7.56 17.51 4.71
C HIS A 200 6.55 16.42 4.35
N GLN A 201 6.43 16.06 3.07
CA GLN A 201 5.53 15.01 2.61
C GLN A 201 5.91 13.64 3.18
N TYR A 202 7.20 13.36 3.30
CA TYR A 202 7.67 12.12 3.91
C TYR A 202 7.37 12.05 5.42
N GLN A 203 7.50 13.16 6.13
CA GLN A 203 7.10 13.25 7.54
C GLN A 203 5.59 13.02 7.70
N LEU A 204 4.78 13.68 6.91
CA LEU A 204 3.33 13.50 6.89
C LEU A 204 2.94 12.04 6.59
N ALA A 205 3.59 11.41 5.62
CA ALA A 205 3.35 9.99 5.32
C ALA A 205 3.72 9.07 6.48
N ASN A 206 4.76 9.39 7.26
CA ASN A 206 5.12 8.65 8.47
C ASN A 206 4.03 8.76 9.56
N GLU A 207 3.50 9.97 9.77
CA GLU A 207 2.43 10.20 10.74
C GLU A 207 1.15 9.44 10.39
N ILE A 208 0.85 9.33 9.09
CA ILE A 208 -0.32 8.60 8.59
C ILE A 208 -0.19 7.09 8.83
N VAL A 209 0.99 6.53 8.60
CA VAL A 209 1.23 5.09 8.68
C VAL A 209 1.27 4.59 10.14
N HIS A 210 1.71 5.45 11.06
CA HIS A 210 1.75 5.07 12.47
C HIS A 210 0.42 5.38 13.17
N PRO A 211 -0.17 4.43 13.91
CA PRO A 211 -1.38 4.66 14.69
C PRO A 211 -1.05 5.57 15.89
N SER A 212 -0.91 6.87 15.62
CA SER A 212 -0.70 7.90 16.63
C SER A 212 -2.01 8.63 16.89
N SER A 213 -2.14 9.26 18.07
CA SER A 213 -3.28 10.12 18.39
C SER A 213 -3.42 11.27 17.37
N GLN A 214 -2.32 11.83 16.89
CA GLN A 214 -2.30 12.86 15.86
C GLN A 214 -2.84 12.31 14.52
N GLY A 215 -2.39 11.14 14.07
CA GLY A 215 -2.87 10.52 12.85
C GLY A 215 -4.35 10.14 12.91
N THR A 216 -4.88 9.84 14.10
CA THR A 216 -6.28 9.45 14.30
C THR A 216 -7.21 10.64 14.41
N PHE A 217 -6.88 11.64 15.21
CA PHE A 217 -7.81 12.73 15.57
C PHE A 217 -7.72 13.96 14.68
N ASN A 218 -6.56 14.29 14.11
CA ASN A 218 -6.42 15.44 13.21
C ASN A 218 -7.13 15.27 11.86
N ARG A 219 -7.71 14.11 11.58
CA ARG A 219 -8.34 13.78 10.29
C ARG A 219 -9.85 13.55 10.36
N LEU A 220 -10.40 13.33 11.54
CA LEU A 220 -11.84 13.15 11.74
C LEU A 220 -12.61 14.45 11.84
N GLY A 221 -11.97 15.60 11.79
CA GLY A 221 -12.58 16.92 12.00
C GLY A 221 -12.55 17.87 10.80
N THR A 222 -12.14 17.38 9.62
CA THR A 222 -12.14 18.12 8.36
C THR A 222 -13.00 17.41 7.33
#